data_0dfd0a6886b926079e52ec6c8cdbe719
#
_entry.id   0dfd0a6886b926079e52ec6c8cdbe719
#
_cell.length_a   1.000
_cell.length_b   1.000
_cell.length_c   1.000
_cell.angle_alpha   90.00
_cell.angle_beta   90.00
_cell.angle_gamma   90.00
#
_symmetry.space_group_name_H-M   'P 1'
#
loop_
_entity.id
_entity.type
_entity.pdbx_description
1 polymer ?
#
loop_
_entity_poly.entity_id
_entity_poly.type
_entity_poly.pdbx_seq_one_letter_code
_entity_poly.pdbx_strand_id
1 'polypeptide(L)'
;MSTKKIRNFCIIAHIDHGKSTIADRLIEYTGTLQKREMEAQVLDSMDLERERGITIKAQSVRILYKAQDGEEYILNLIDTPGHVDFSYEVSRSLAACEGALLVVDAAQGVEAQTLANVYLALEHDLEIIPVINKIDLPSADPDRVKHEIEDIIGLDASEAVLCSAKSGIGIPDILEAIVNKVPAPPDKSDEPTRALIFDSRFDAYKGAIAYVRVKEGTIKTKDTIRMMHDNKDFDVTELGIFTPNLVPVQELPCGSVGCIAASIKNVADCHVGDTVTLADNPAPEPLPGYRKAVSMVYCGLYPTESKDYENLRDALEKLQLNDAALEYEAETSLALGFGFRCGFLGLLHMDVIQERLEREYNLTLITTAPSVNYKVYKTNGEMLEVDNPAKLPPPTEIDYIEEPYVKATTIVPKDFVGTIMELSQDKRGEYQSMEYLDETRVSVVYHLPLSEIIYDYFDKLKSATKGYASLDYELIGYKQSPMVKMDILLNGEPVDALSIIVHKDRAATRGRALAEKLKVLIPRQMFEIPIQAAVGTKIVARETVKAWRKDVLAKCYGGDISRKRKLLEKQKAGKKRMKAVGSVEIPQEAFMAILKVED
;
A
#
# COMPACT_ATOMS: atom_id res chain seq x y z
N MET A 1 -3.08 6.05 -37.86
CA MET A 1 -3.45 7.34 -37.26
C MET A 1 -2.17 8.09 -36.93
N SER A 2 -2.06 9.39 -37.17
CA SER A 2 -0.79 10.09 -36.88
C SER A 2 -0.59 10.22 -35.37
N THR A 3 0.59 9.88 -34.86
CA THR A 3 0.98 10.04 -33.44
C THR A 3 0.86 11.49 -32.97
N LYS A 4 0.94 12.48 -33.89
CA LYS A 4 0.83 13.90 -33.59
C LYS A 4 -0.45 14.32 -32.86
N LYS A 5 -1.53 13.55 -33.00
CA LYS A 5 -2.83 13.80 -32.36
C LYS A 5 -3.09 12.95 -31.12
N ILE A 6 -2.08 12.25 -30.62
CA ILE A 6 -2.17 11.47 -29.40
C ILE A 6 -1.53 12.25 -28.25
N ARG A 7 -2.18 12.23 -27.06
CA ARG A 7 -1.63 12.73 -25.81
C ARG A 7 -1.82 11.67 -24.74
N ASN A 8 -0.73 11.19 -24.18
CA ASN A 8 -0.76 10.25 -23.07
C ASN A 8 -0.36 11.01 -21.81
N PHE A 9 -1.24 11.06 -20.84
CA PHE A 9 -1.02 11.81 -19.62
C PHE A 9 -1.62 11.11 -18.42
N CYS A 10 -1.12 11.44 -17.26
CA CYS A 10 -1.64 11.00 -15.97
C CYS A 10 -2.03 12.18 -15.09
N ILE A 11 -2.68 11.90 -13.98
CA ILE A 11 -3.01 12.91 -12.96
C ILE A 11 -2.26 12.53 -11.68
N ILE A 12 -1.38 13.40 -11.22
CA ILE A 12 -0.67 13.30 -9.95
C ILE A 12 -1.22 14.33 -8.97
N ALA A 13 -1.49 13.88 -7.74
CA ALA A 13 -2.09 14.73 -6.71
C ALA A 13 -1.83 14.14 -5.33
N HIS A 14 -1.89 14.98 -4.30
CA HIS A 14 -2.07 14.52 -2.93
C HIS A 14 -3.48 13.95 -2.73
N ILE A 15 -3.66 13.13 -1.68
CA ILE A 15 -4.98 12.61 -1.29
C ILE A 15 -5.92 13.79 -1.05
N ASP A 16 -7.18 13.66 -1.46
CA ASP A 16 -8.24 14.68 -1.34
C ASP A 16 -8.04 15.97 -2.13
N HIS A 17 -7.00 16.13 -2.96
CA HIS A 17 -6.86 17.29 -3.84
C HIS A 17 -7.83 17.29 -5.03
N GLY A 18 -8.59 16.20 -5.23
CA GLY A 18 -9.67 16.10 -6.20
C GLY A 18 -9.28 15.47 -7.53
N LYS A 19 -8.27 14.58 -7.54
CA LYS A 19 -7.79 13.81 -8.69
C LYS A 19 -8.92 13.09 -9.42
N SER A 20 -9.64 12.16 -8.75
CA SER A 20 -10.73 11.38 -9.35
C SER A 20 -11.89 12.25 -9.81
N THR A 21 -12.17 13.35 -9.09
CA THR A 21 -13.20 14.32 -9.51
C THR A 21 -12.83 15.04 -10.81
N ILE A 22 -11.55 15.39 -11.01
CA ILE A 22 -11.09 15.98 -12.29
C ILE A 22 -11.21 14.94 -13.40
N ALA A 23 -10.77 13.70 -13.17
CA ALA A 23 -10.89 12.61 -14.15
C ALA A 23 -12.36 12.41 -14.58
N ASP A 24 -13.30 12.36 -13.64
CA ASP A 24 -14.74 12.28 -13.93
C ASP A 24 -15.22 13.45 -14.80
N ARG A 25 -14.78 14.68 -14.48
CA ARG A 25 -15.17 15.87 -15.27
C ARG A 25 -14.60 15.88 -16.68
N LEU A 26 -13.38 15.40 -16.87
CA LEU A 26 -12.79 15.25 -18.21
C LEU A 26 -13.61 14.27 -19.06
N ILE A 27 -14.01 13.13 -18.48
CA ILE A 27 -14.84 12.10 -19.14
C ILE A 27 -16.25 12.64 -19.42
N GLU A 28 -16.86 13.35 -18.49
CA GLU A 28 -18.20 13.94 -18.64
C GLU A 28 -18.21 15.02 -19.72
N TYR A 29 -17.26 15.97 -19.66
CA TYR A 29 -17.21 17.11 -20.58
C TYR A 29 -17.01 16.68 -22.04
N THR A 30 -16.18 15.67 -22.26
CA THR A 30 -15.90 15.15 -23.61
C THR A 30 -17.01 14.23 -24.13
N GLY A 31 -17.99 13.90 -23.30
CA GLY A 31 -19.09 13.00 -23.70
C GLY A 31 -18.66 11.56 -23.93
N THR A 32 -17.51 11.16 -23.39
CA THR A 32 -17.01 9.77 -23.45
C THR A 32 -18.01 8.79 -22.82
N LEU A 33 -18.69 9.24 -21.74
CA LEU A 33 -19.86 8.58 -21.16
C LEU A 33 -21.08 9.47 -21.22
N GLN A 34 -22.26 8.87 -21.39
CA GLN A 34 -23.52 9.59 -21.30
C GLN A 34 -23.79 9.97 -19.85
N LYS A 35 -24.45 11.13 -19.61
CA LYS A 35 -24.78 11.61 -18.26
C LYS A 35 -25.51 10.58 -17.37
N ARG A 36 -26.31 9.70 -17.96
CA ARG A 36 -27.03 8.63 -17.25
C ARG A 36 -26.14 7.46 -16.84
N GLU A 37 -24.94 7.35 -17.41
CA GLU A 37 -23.95 6.30 -17.16
C GLU A 37 -22.83 6.80 -16.23
N MET A 38 -22.82 8.10 -15.93
CA MET A 38 -21.87 8.71 -15.02
C MET A 38 -22.26 8.39 -13.58
N GLU A 39 -21.36 7.71 -12.90
CA GLU A 39 -21.34 7.55 -11.45
C GLU A 39 -20.19 8.40 -10.88
N ALA A 40 -20.22 8.67 -9.59
CA ALA A 40 -19.08 9.31 -8.94
C ALA A 40 -17.89 8.34 -8.93
N GLN A 41 -16.69 8.86 -9.23
CA GLN A 41 -15.47 8.07 -9.30
C GLN A 41 -15.59 6.90 -10.32
N VAL A 42 -15.94 7.25 -11.56
CA VAL A 42 -16.18 6.27 -12.65
C VAL A 42 -14.97 5.37 -12.90
N LEU A 43 -13.75 5.88 -12.72
CA LEU A 43 -12.51 5.12 -12.88
C LEU A 43 -12.19 4.23 -11.67
N ASP A 44 -12.71 4.54 -10.48
CA ASP A 44 -12.51 3.72 -9.29
C ASP A 44 -13.44 2.49 -9.37
N SER A 45 -12.89 1.40 -9.89
CA SER A 45 -13.67 0.20 -10.24
C SER A 45 -13.96 -0.72 -9.05
N MET A 46 -13.23 -0.57 -7.94
CA MET A 46 -13.42 -1.35 -6.73
C MET A 46 -14.35 -0.63 -5.76
N ASP A 47 -15.22 -1.38 -5.08
CA ASP A 47 -16.05 -0.81 -4.00
C ASP A 47 -15.20 -0.18 -2.89
N LEU A 48 -14.03 -0.79 -2.60
CA LEU A 48 -13.07 -0.28 -1.63
C LEU A 48 -12.48 1.09 -2.00
N GLU A 49 -12.20 1.34 -3.28
CA GLU A 49 -11.73 2.64 -3.76
C GLU A 49 -12.78 3.72 -3.49
N ARG A 50 -14.05 3.43 -3.82
CA ARG A 50 -15.18 4.34 -3.61
C ARG A 50 -15.49 4.58 -2.14
N GLU A 51 -15.44 3.55 -1.31
CA GLU A 51 -15.69 3.66 0.14
C GLU A 51 -14.61 4.47 0.86
N ARG A 52 -13.34 4.27 0.47
CA ARG A 52 -12.19 4.95 1.09
C ARG A 52 -11.85 6.29 0.43
N GLY A 53 -12.43 6.60 -0.74
CA GLY A 53 -12.16 7.82 -1.50
C GLY A 53 -10.74 7.89 -2.06
N ILE A 54 -10.08 6.74 -2.29
CA ILE A 54 -8.71 6.65 -2.80
C ILE A 54 -8.65 5.72 -4.00
N THR A 55 -7.88 6.09 -5.02
CA THR A 55 -7.53 5.18 -6.10
C THR A 55 -6.46 4.21 -5.62
N ILE A 56 -6.71 2.91 -5.76
CA ILE A 56 -5.80 1.83 -5.38
C ILE A 56 -5.05 1.33 -6.61
N LYS A 57 -5.78 1.10 -7.70
CA LYS A 57 -5.24 0.55 -8.95
C LYS A 57 -5.32 1.55 -10.09
N ALA A 58 -4.24 1.67 -10.86
CA ALA A 58 -4.21 2.52 -12.05
C ALA A 58 -5.28 2.06 -13.07
N GLN A 59 -6.02 3.02 -13.62
CA GLN A 59 -7.02 2.80 -14.66
C GLN A 59 -6.66 3.65 -15.88
N SER A 60 -6.89 3.12 -17.07
CA SER A 60 -6.67 3.88 -18.30
C SER A 60 -7.99 4.12 -19.03
N VAL A 61 -8.15 5.32 -19.57
CA VAL A 61 -9.29 5.66 -20.40
C VAL A 61 -8.86 6.47 -21.61
N ARG A 62 -9.37 6.11 -22.78
CA ARG A 62 -9.23 6.86 -24.02
C ARG A 62 -10.39 7.84 -24.16
N ILE A 63 -10.07 9.09 -24.30
CA ILE A 63 -10.99 10.21 -24.47
C ILE A 63 -10.80 10.78 -25.90
N LEU A 64 -11.87 11.03 -26.63
CA LEU A 64 -11.84 11.77 -27.88
C LEU A 64 -12.21 13.21 -27.60
N TYR A 65 -11.35 14.13 -27.96
CA TYR A 65 -11.56 15.56 -27.73
C TYR A 65 -11.38 16.38 -28.99
N LYS A 66 -12.39 17.19 -29.31
CA LYS A 66 -12.32 18.18 -30.39
C LYS A 66 -11.83 19.50 -29.80
N ALA A 67 -10.57 19.83 -30.09
CA ALA A 67 -9.91 21.03 -29.55
C ALA A 67 -10.39 22.34 -30.25
N GLN A 68 -9.98 23.47 -29.69
CA GLN A 68 -10.33 24.79 -30.24
C GLN A 68 -9.71 25.03 -31.61
N ASP A 69 -8.64 24.35 -31.99
CA ASP A 69 -8.06 24.36 -33.32
C ASP A 69 -8.93 23.66 -34.40
N GLY A 70 -10.03 23.03 -33.96
CA GLY A 70 -10.99 22.31 -34.79
C GLY A 70 -10.60 20.87 -35.09
N GLU A 71 -9.43 20.42 -34.63
CA GLU A 71 -8.92 19.07 -34.83
C GLU A 71 -9.38 18.12 -33.70
N GLU A 72 -9.44 16.82 -34.01
CA GLU A 72 -9.78 15.79 -33.02
C GLU A 72 -8.53 15.11 -32.50
N TYR A 73 -8.40 15.07 -31.17
CA TYR A 73 -7.28 14.47 -30.44
C TYR A 73 -7.72 13.23 -29.68
N ILE A 74 -6.79 12.27 -29.58
CA ILE A 74 -6.91 11.11 -28.71
C ILE A 74 -6.15 11.43 -27.43
N LEU A 75 -6.88 11.54 -26.33
CA LEU A 75 -6.32 11.76 -25.00
C LEU A 75 -6.40 10.43 -24.24
N ASN A 76 -5.27 9.82 -23.94
CA ASN A 76 -5.19 8.63 -23.09
C ASN A 76 -4.85 9.08 -21.67
N LEU A 77 -5.83 9.09 -20.80
CA LEU A 77 -5.66 9.33 -19.38
C LEU A 77 -5.30 8.02 -18.69
N ILE A 78 -4.25 8.04 -17.89
CA ILE A 78 -3.89 6.97 -16.94
C ILE A 78 -4.08 7.54 -15.54
N ASP A 79 -5.14 7.13 -14.85
CA ASP A 79 -5.40 7.53 -13.47
C ASP A 79 -4.46 6.79 -12.52
N THR A 80 -3.81 7.49 -11.60
CA THR A 80 -2.77 6.95 -10.72
C THR A 80 -3.19 6.97 -9.26
N PRO A 81 -2.77 6.04 -8.42
CA PRO A 81 -2.94 6.17 -6.97
C PRO A 81 -2.31 7.45 -6.43
N GLY A 82 -2.85 7.98 -5.33
CA GLY A 82 -2.30 9.17 -4.66
C GLY A 82 -1.55 8.89 -3.36
N HIS A 83 -1.52 7.65 -2.88
CA HIS A 83 -0.94 7.28 -1.58
C HIS A 83 0.49 6.76 -1.71
N VAL A 84 1.34 7.06 -0.71
CA VAL A 84 2.76 6.66 -0.68
C VAL A 84 2.98 5.15 -0.83
N ASP A 85 2.12 4.33 -0.23
CA ASP A 85 2.21 2.86 -0.34
C ASP A 85 2.10 2.36 -1.79
N PHE A 86 1.49 3.14 -2.69
CA PHE A 86 1.31 2.80 -4.10
C PHE A 86 2.28 3.54 -5.04
N SER A 87 3.38 4.09 -4.52
CA SER A 87 4.39 4.81 -5.33
C SER A 87 4.94 3.96 -6.49
N TYR A 88 5.02 2.65 -6.33
CA TYR A 88 5.38 1.71 -7.38
C TYR A 88 4.36 1.70 -8.53
N GLU A 89 3.06 1.72 -8.23
CA GLU A 89 1.97 1.84 -9.21
C GLU A 89 2.04 3.18 -9.95
N VAL A 90 2.32 4.26 -9.21
CA VAL A 90 2.50 5.61 -9.77
C VAL A 90 3.65 5.62 -10.77
N SER A 91 4.83 5.14 -10.40
CA SER A 91 6.02 5.11 -11.28
C SER A 91 5.77 4.38 -12.59
N ARG A 92 5.03 3.25 -12.55
CA ARG A 92 4.67 2.48 -13.76
C ARG A 92 3.75 3.26 -14.69
N SER A 93 2.77 3.92 -14.12
CA SER A 93 1.81 4.73 -14.87
C SER A 93 2.48 5.94 -15.52
N LEU A 94 3.40 6.59 -14.79
CA LEU A 94 4.20 7.72 -15.29
C LEU A 94 5.03 7.32 -16.53
N ALA A 95 5.70 6.17 -16.51
CA ALA A 95 6.52 5.70 -17.62
C ALA A 95 5.72 5.41 -18.91
N ALA A 96 4.40 5.26 -18.81
CA ALA A 96 3.50 5.10 -19.96
C ALA A 96 3.03 6.42 -20.56
N CYS A 97 3.33 7.55 -19.92
CA CYS A 97 2.87 8.90 -20.30
C CYS A 97 3.97 9.76 -20.91
N GLU A 98 3.57 10.87 -21.53
CA GLU A 98 4.42 11.96 -21.99
C GLU A 98 4.15 13.27 -21.18
N GLY A 99 3.06 13.31 -20.38
CA GLY A 99 2.76 14.46 -19.52
C GLY A 99 2.02 14.07 -18.26
N ALA A 100 2.01 14.97 -17.29
CA ALA A 100 1.31 14.83 -16.03
C ALA A 100 0.56 16.10 -15.65
N LEU A 101 -0.69 15.97 -15.20
CA LEU A 101 -1.43 17.06 -14.55
C LEU A 101 -1.08 17.04 -13.06
N LEU A 102 -0.43 18.07 -12.58
CA LEU A 102 -0.14 18.27 -11.17
C LEU A 102 -1.31 19.01 -10.51
N VAL A 103 -2.15 18.28 -9.79
CA VAL A 103 -3.33 18.86 -9.14
C VAL A 103 -3.01 19.26 -7.70
N VAL A 104 -3.16 20.55 -7.41
CA VAL A 104 -2.93 21.13 -6.09
C VAL A 104 -4.20 21.83 -5.61
N ASP A 105 -4.56 21.60 -4.34
CA ASP A 105 -5.71 22.23 -3.70
C ASP A 105 -5.41 23.72 -3.43
N ALA A 106 -6.29 24.63 -3.88
CA ALA A 106 -6.14 26.06 -3.71
C ALA A 106 -6.12 26.53 -2.25
N ALA A 107 -6.62 25.73 -1.32
CA ALA A 107 -6.63 26.03 0.10
C ALA A 107 -5.46 25.39 0.87
N GLN A 108 -5.13 24.13 0.55
CA GLN A 108 -4.08 23.37 1.23
C GLN A 108 -2.68 23.66 0.68
N GLY A 109 -2.54 23.83 -0.65
CA GLY A 109 -1.27 24.06 -1.30
C GLY A 109 -0.45 22.78 -1.52
N VAL A 110 0.89 22.93 -1.62
CA VAL A 110 1.82 21.83 -1.87
C VAL A 110 2.00 20.98 -0.62
N GLU A 111 1.85 19.66 -0.76
CA GLU A 111 1.98 18.66 0.31
C GLU A 111 3.15 17.69 0.03
N ALA A 112 3.57 16.87 1.02
CA ALA A 112 4.72 15.98 0.89
C ALA A 112 4.61 15.01 -0.29
N GLN A 113 3.44 14.38 -0.48
CA GLN A 113 3.20 13.47 -1.61
C GLN A 113 3.17 14.20 -2.95
N THR A 114 2.83 15.48 -2.97
CA THR A 114 2.91 16.31 -4.19
C THR A 114 4.35 16.36 -4.68
N LEU A 115 5.30 16.64 -3.77
CA LEU A 115 6.72 16.69 -4.07
C LEU A 115 7.26 15.33 -4.55
N ALA A 116 6.94 14.25 -3.83
CA ALA A 116 7.38 12.90 -4.19
C ALA A 116 6.90 12.51 -5.60
N ASN A 117 5.62 12.77 -5.92
CA ASN A 117 5.06 12.47 -7.23
C ASN A 117 5.66 13.32 -8.36
N VAL A 118 5.99 14.58 -8.08
CA VAL A 118 6.66 15.46 -9.05
C VAL A 118 8.07 14.95 -9.35
N TYR A 119 8.85 14.58 -8.34
CA TYR A 119 10.18 14.01 -8.57
C TYR A 119 10.13 12.73 -9.40
N LEU A 120 9.16 11.85 -9.12
CA LEU A 120 8.94 10.66 -9.95
C LEU A 120 8.58 11.03 -11.41
N ALA A 121 7.76 12.06 -11.63
CA ALA A 121 7.41 12.53 -12.97
C ALA A 121 8.63 13.11 -13.71
N LEU A 122 9.50 13.84 -13.01
CA LEU A 122 10.74 14.38 -13.57
C LEU A 122 11.76 13.29 -13.90
N GLU A 123 11.85 12.21 -13.12
CA GLU A 123 12.69 11.04 -13.45
C GLU A 123 12.28 10.38 -14.79
N HIS A 124 11.03 10.54 -15.20
CA HIS A 124 10.49 10.04 -16.47
C HIS A 124 10.44 11.09 -17.59
N ASP A 125 11.04 12.28 -17.40
CA ASP A 125 11.05 13.39 -18.36
C ASP A 125 9.64 13.84 -18.80
N LEU A 126 8.65 13.81 -17.90
CA LEU A 126 7.27 14.21 -18.23
C LEU A 126 7.12 15.73 -18.24
N GLU A 127 6.32 16.23 -19.19
CA GLU A 127 5.81 17.60 -19.15
C GLU A 127 4.78 17.74 -18.04
N ILE A 128 5.03 18.61 -17.06
CA ILE A 128 4.16 18.77 -15.89
C ILE A 128 3.33 20.03 -16.04
N ILE A 129 2.00 19.88 -16.00
CA ILE A 129 1.05 20.99 -16.11
C ILE A 129 0.42 21.24 -14.73
N PRO A 130 0.72 22.37 -14.07
CA PRO A 130 0.09 22.73 -12.81
C PRO A 130 -1.40 23.04 -12.99
N VAL A 131 -2.23 22.45 -12.13
CA VAL A 131 -3.69 22.65 -12.06
C VAL A 131 -4.07 22.96 -10.63
N ILE A 132 -4.56 24.15 -10.36
CA ILE A 132 -4.98 24.60 -9.03
C ILE A 132 -6.49 24.37 -8.90
N ASN A 133 -6.87 23.39 -8.10
CA ASN A 133 -8.26 22.93 -7.94
C ASN A 133 -8.92 23.54 -6.69
N LYS A 134 -10.25 23.41 -6.62
CA LYS A 134 -11.10 23.87 -5.52
C LYS A 134 -11.08 25.40 -5.31
N ILE A 135 -10.97 26.17 -6.38
CA ILE A 135 -11.02 27.63 -6.33
C ILE A 135 -12.38 28.17 -5.83
N ASP A 136 -13.39 27.32 -5.74
CA ASP A 136 -14.72 27.63 -5.20
C ASP A 136 -14.77 27.69 -3.67
N LEU A 137 -13.74 27.26 -2.98
CA LEU A 137 -13.69 27.28 -1.52
C LEU A 137 -13.44 28.71 -1.00
N PRO A 138 -14.10 29.11 0.11
CA PRO A 138 -13.86 30.44 0.72
C PRO A 138 -12.42 30.66 1.19
N SER A 139 -11.68 29.58 1.47
CA SER A 139 -10.28 29.58 1.89
C SER A 139 -9.29 29.45 0.75
N ALA A 140 -9.77 29.42 -0.51
CA ALA A 140 -8.90 29.28 -1.67
C ALA A 140 -8.03 30.53 -1.87
N ASP A 141 -6.73 30.30 -2.07
CA ASP A 141 -5.75 31.33 -2.40
C ASP A 141 -4.85 30.84 -3.55
N PRO A 142 -5.34 30.93 -4.80
CA PRO A 142 -4.59 30.45 -5.97
C PRO A 142 -3.25 31.15 -6.19
N ASP A 143 -3.14 32.43 -5.85
CA ASP A 143 -1.90 33.20 -6.06
C ASP A 143 -0.81 32.72 -5.10
N ARG A 144 -1.15 32.47 -3.84
CA ARG A 144 -0.25 31.83 -2.86
C ARG A 144 0.22 30.47 -3.38
N VAL A 145 -0.70 29.63 -3.85
CA VAL A 145 -0.36 28.28 -4.32
C VAL A 145 0.52 28.31 -5.57
N LYS A 146 0.35 29.29 -6.48
CA LYS A 146 1.28 29.48 -7.60
C LYS A 146 2.70 29.75 -7.12
N HIS A 147 2.88 30.67 -6.19
CA HIS A 147 4.20 30.94 -5.60
C HIS A 147 4.79 29.72 -4.90
N GLU A 148 3.97 28.93 -4.19
CA GLU A 148 4.44 27.68 -3.57
C GLU A 148 4.94 26.67 -4.61
N ILE A 149 4.25 26.52 -5.74
CA ILE A 149 4.69 25.63 -6.83
C ILE A 149 6.02 26.14 -7.42
N GLU A 150 6.17 27.45 -7.61
CA GLU A 150 7.40 28.03 -8.14
C GLU A 150 8.57 27.92 -7.16
N ASP A 151 8.36 28.27 -5.90
CA ASP A 151 9.41 28.34 -4.88
C ASP A 151 9.82 26.95 -4.36
N ILE A 152 8.86 26.04 -4.13
CA ILE A 152 9.11 24.76 -3.50
C ILE A 152 9.46 23.68 -4.55
N ILE A 153 8.73 23.67 -5.67
CA ILE A 153 8.88 22.65 -6.71
C ILE A 153 9.85 23.12 -7.81
N GLY A 154 9.90 24.41 -8.08
CA GLY A 154 10.70 24.99 -9.15
C GLY A 154 10.04 24.91 -10.53
N LEU A 155 8.72 24.69 -10.59
CA LEU A 155 7.94 24.66 -11.83
C LEU A 155 7.31 26.03 -12.07
N ASP A 156 7.33 26.51 -13.33
CA ASP A 156 6.60 27.72 -13.73
C ASP A 156 5.09 27.50 -13.55
N ALA A 157 4.48 28.23 -12.62
CA ALA A 157 3.06 28.19 -12.34
C ALA A 157 2.32 29.46 -12.83
N SER A 158 2.97 30.36 -13.57
CA SER A 158 2.36 31.57 -14.11
C SER A 158 1.12 31.26 -14.95
N GLU A 159 1.19 30.22 -15.77
CA GLU A 159 0.10 29.70 -16.60
C GLU A 159 -0.62 28.47 -15.98
N ALA A 160 -0.60 28.31 -14.66
CA ALA A 160 -1.33 27.24 -13.99
C ALA A 160 -2.84 27.35 -14.26
N VAL A 161 -3.48 26.23 -14.60
CA VAL A 161 -4.92 26.21 -14.87
C VAL A 161 -5.69 26.28 -13.56
N LEU A 162 -6.56 27.27 -13.43
CA LEU A 162 -7.43 27.42 -12.27
C LEU A 162 -8.75 26.69 -12.50
N CYS A 163 -9.13 25.78 -11.60
CA CYS A 163 -10.33 24.98 -11.77
C CYS A 163 -11.09 24.73 -10.47
N SER A 164 -12.35 24.39 -10.63
CA SER A 164 -13.18 23.73 -9.61
C SER A 164 -13.81 22.51 -10.25
N ALA A 165 -13.26 21.34 -9.97
CA ALA A 165 -13.79 20.09 -10.47
C ALA A 165 -15.25 19.87 -9.99
N LYS A 166 -15.58 20.31 -8.77
CA LYS A 166 -16.93 20.22 -8.22
C LYS A 166 -17.95 21.00 -9.04
N SER A 167 -17.63 22.23 -9.45
CA SER A 167 -18.53 23.12 -10.21
C SER A 167 -18.35 23.01 -11.72
N GLY A 168 -17.31 22.32 -12.21
CA GLY A 168 -17.00 22.19 -13.63
C GLY A 168 -16.27 23.41 -14.25
N ILE A 169 -15.83 24.36 -13.42
CA ILE A 169 -15.09 25.55 -13.88
C ILE A 169 -13.66 25.12 -14.28
N GLY A 170 -13.14 25.65 -15.40
CA GLY A 170 -11.77 25.43 -15.86
C GLY A 170 -11.50 24.07 -16.53
N ILE A 171 -12.49 23.19 -16.65
CA ILE A 171 -12.33 21.88 -17.30
C ILE A 171 -11.94 21.98 -18.77
N PRO A 172 -12.56 22.87 -19.59
CA PRO A 172 -12.12 23.10 -20.96
C PRO A 172 -10.67 23.58 -21.06
N ASP A 173 -10.24 24.42 -20.11
CA ASP A 173 -8.88 24.98 -20.09
C ASP A 173 -7.85 23.90 -19.79
N ILE A 174 -8.19 22.90 -18.93
CA ILE A 174 -7.37 21.72 -18.69
C ILE A 174 -7.19 20.91 -19.97
N LEU A 175 -8.28 20.65 -20.72
CA LEU A 175 -8.23 19.90 -21.98
C LEU A 175 -7.37 20.61 -23.03
N GLU A 176 -7.50 21.93 -23.16
CA GLU A 176 -6.66 22.72 -24.08
C GLU A 176 -5.20 22.74 -23.63
N ALA A 177 -4.93 22.83 -22.32
CA ALA A 177 -3.57 22.74 -21.80
C ALA A 177 -2.93 21.38 -22.12
N ILE A 178 -3.67 20.27 -22.00
CA ILE A 178 -3.20 18.94 -22.38
C ILE A 178 -2.83 18.90 -23.87
N VAL A 179 -3.72 19.37 -24.75
CA VAL A 179 -3.48 19.38 -26.20
C VAL A 179 -2.24 20.19 -26.56
N ASN A 180 -2.08 21.37 -25.95
CA ASN A 180 -1.04 22.32 -26.31
C ASN A 180 0.31 22.06 -25.67
N LYS A 181 0.34 21.58 -24.41
CA LYS A 181 1.59 21.42 -23.62
C LYS A 181 2.12 20.00 -23.61
N VAL A 182 1.25 18.97 -23.49
CA VAL A 182 1.74 17.58 -23.50
C VAL A 182 2.31 17.22 -24.87
N PRO A 183 3.57 16.77 -24.95
CA PRO A 183 4.15 16.41 -26.24
C PRO A 183 3.46 15.19 -26.85
N ALA A 184 3.41 15.15 -28.17
CA ALA A 184 2.96 13.96 -28.89
C ALA A 184 4.00 12.86 -28.75
N PRO A 185 3.59 11.57 -28.68
CA PRO A 185 4.53 10.46 -28.71
C PRO A 185 5.39 10.50 -29.98
N PRO A 186 6.70 10.19 -29.88
CA PRO A 186 7.58 10.07 -31.04
C PRO A 186 6.98 9.09 -32.06
N ASP A 187 7.01 9.46 -33.35
CA ASP A 187 6.57 8.55 -34.41
C ASP A 187 7.70 7.58 -34.78
N LYS A 188 7.55 6.37 -34.31
CA LYS A 188 8.45 5.24 -34.54
C LYS A 188 7.68 4.03 -35.12
N SER A 189 6.70 4.32 -35.98
CA SER A 189 5.81 3.30 -36.55
C SER A 189 6.54 2.29 -37.43
N ASP A 190 7.67 2.69 -38.03
CA ASP A 190 8.47 1.84 -38.94
C ASP A 190 9.55 0.99 -38.22
N GLU A 191 9.74 1.22 -36.91
CA GLU A 191 10.71 0.44 -36.11
C GLU A 191 10.11 -0.93 -35.70
N PRO A 192 10.97 -1.91 -35.35
CA PRO A 192 10.52 -3.16 -34.75
C PRO A 192 9.63 -2.91 -33.54
N THR A 193 8.53 -3.65 -33.46
CA THR A 193 7.50 -3.40 -32.45
C THR A 193 8.04 -3.61 -31.04
N ARG A 194 7.87 -2.58 -30.19
CA ARG A 194 8.10 -2.63 -28.75
C ARG A 194 6.94 -1.99 -28.00
N ALA A 195 6.31 -2.77 -27.13
CA ALA A 195 5.28 -2.28 -26.24
C ALA A 195 5.65 -2.62 -24.78
N LEU A 196 5.51 -1.63 -23.90
CA LEU A 196 5.80 -1.77 -22.47
C LEU A 196 4.54 -2.22 -21.74
N ILE A 197 4.62 -3.30 -20.96
CA ILE A 197 3.54 -3.73 -20.07
C ILE A 197 3.61 -2.87 -18.81
N PHE A 198 2.63 -2.00 -18.59
CA PHE A 198 2.59 -1.15 -17.39
C PHE A 198 1.65 -1.70 -16.31
N ASP A 199 0.70 -2.58 -16.67
CA ASP A 199 -0.18 -3.28 -15.74
C ASP A 199 -0.68 -4.58 -16.35
N SER A 200 -1.31 -5.45 -15.54
CA SER A 200 -1.94 -6.67 -15.99
C SER A 200 -3.21 -6.98 -15.18
N ARG A 201 -4.14 -7.72 -15.82
CA ARG A 201 -5.33 -8.22 -15.15
C ARG A 201 -5.58 -9.66 -15.58
N PHE A 202 -5.99 -10.48 -14.64
CA PHE A 202 -6.43 -11.84 -14.95
C PHE A 202 -7.94 -11.89 -15.21
N ASP A 203 -8.31 -12.54 -16.30
CA ASP A 203 -9.69 -12.87 -16.64
C ASP A 203 -9.82 -14.39 -16.73
N ALA A 204 -10.83 -14.97 -16.10
CA ALA A 204 -11.02 -16.42 -16.03
C ALA A 204 -11.20 -17.09 -17.42
N TYR A 205 -11.65 -16.33 -18.40
CA TYR A 205 -11.91 -16.83 -19.77
C TYR A 205 -10.79 -16.48 -20.75
N LYS A 206 -10.19 -15.29 -20.63
CA LYS A 206 -9.18 -14.76 -21.55
C LYS A 206 -7.74 -15.01 -21.07
N GLY A 207 -7.55 -15.41 -19.82
CA GLY A 207 -6.24 -15.52 -19.17
C GLY A 207 -5.70 -14.14 -18.72
N ALA A 208 -4.38 -13.98 -18.70
CA ALA A 208 -3.79 -12.69 -18.40
C ALA A 208 -3.99 -11.72 -19.58
N ILE A 209 -4.49 -10.53 -19.25
CA ILE A 209 -4.66 -9.39 -20.16
C ILE A 209 -3.58 -8.38 -19.80
N ALA A 210 -2.62 -8.15 -20.70
CA ALA A 210 -1.55 -7.19 -20.52
C ALA A 210 -2.01 -5.79 -20.92
N TYR A 211 -1.86 -4.80 -20.04
CA TYR A 211 -2.05 -3.39 -20.37
C TYR A 211 -0.74 -2.83 -20.90
N VAL A 212 -0.77 -2.32 -22.12
CA VAL A 212 0.43 -1.98 -22.86
C VAL A 212 0.43 -0.55 -23.37
N ARG A 213 1.62 0.03 -23.38
CA ARG A 213 1.95 1.25 -24.09
C ARG A 213 2.82 0.89 -25.30
N VAL A 214 2.30 1.00 -26.51
CA VAL A 214 3.07 0.77 -27.73
C VAL A 214 4.01 1.95 -27.97
N LYS A 215 5.29 1.76 -27.77
CA LYS A 215 6.32 2.79 -27.97
C LYS A 215 6.81 2.84 -29.42
N GLU A 216 6.88 1.68 -30.10
CA GLU A 216 7.39 1.51 -31.47
C GLU A 216 6.59 0.46 -32.22
N GLY A 217 6.49 0.61 -33.54
CA GLY A 217 5.79 -0.35 -34.41
C GLY A 217 4.27 -0.38 -34.21
N THR A 218 3.67 -1.52 -34.52
CA THR A 218 2.21 -1.74 -34.43
C THR A 218 1.93 -3.20 -34.09
N ILE A 219 0.98 -3.45 -33.21
CA ILE A 219 0.50 -4.80 -32.88
C ILE A 219 -0.88 -4.99 -33.49
N LYS A 220 -1.12 -6.12 -34.16
CA LYS A 220 -2.41 -6.46 -34.78
C LYS A 220 -3.01 -7.73 -34.19
N THR A 221 -4.32 -7.87 -34.32
CA THR A 221 -4.99 -9.13 -33.99
C THR A 221 -4.42 -10.26 -34.84
N LYS A 222 -4.19 -11.43 -34.23
CA LYS A 222 -3.57 -12.63 -34.82
C LYS A 222 -2.04 -12.54 -35.01
N ASP A 223 -1.38 -11.46 -34.62
CA ASP A 223 0.07 -11.47 -34.54
C ASP A 223 0.52 -12.47 -33.47
N THR A 224 1.68 -13.07 -33.64
CA THR A 224 2.38 -13.80 -32.57
C THR A 224 3.34 -12.84 -31.89
N ILE A 225 3.07 -12.56 -30.62
CA ILE A 225 3.90 -11.70 -29.79
C ILE A 225 4.89 -12.53 -28.96
N ARG A 226 6.01 -11.92 -28.63
CA ARG A 226 7.03 -12.48 -27.74
C ARG A 226 7.18 -11.61 -26.50
N MET A 227 7.07 -12.24 -25.32
CA MET A 227 7.48 -11.67 -24.05
C MET A 227 8.99 -11.72 -23.96
N MET A 228 9.69 -10.58 -23.89
CA MET A 228 11.15 -10.54 -24.01
C MET A 228 11.85 -11.05 -22.74
N HIS A 229 11.20 -10.98 -21.56
CA HIS A 229 11.78 -11.46 -20.31
C HIS A 229 11.98 -12.98 -20.31
N ASP A 230 10.92 -13.73 -20.63
CA ASP A 230 10.93 -15.20 -20.60
C ASP A 230 11.16 -15.82 -21.98
N ASN A 231 11.22 -15.00 -23.02
CA ASN A 231 11.39 -15.43 -24.41
C ASN A 231 10.29 -16.42 -24.88
N LYS A 232 9.05 -16.17 -24.44
CA LYS A 232 7.86 -17.00 -24.75
C LYS A 232 6.97 -16.32 -25.77
N ASP A 233 6.45 -17.10 -26.70
CA ASP A 233 5.59 -16.64 -27.78
C ASP A 233 4.11 -16.94 -27.48
N PHE A 234 3.23 -16.00 -27.81
CA PHE A 234 1.80 -16.08 -27.61
C PHE A 234 1.04 -15.47 -28.80
N ASP A 235 -0.06 -16.10 -29.20
CA ASP A 235 -0.90 -15.58 -30.29
C ASP A 235 -1.91 -14.56 -29.70
N VAL A 236 -1.95 -13.38 -30.31
CA VAL A 236 -2.90 -12.33 -29.95
C VAL A 236 -4.30 -12.73 -30.36
N THR A 237 -5.15 -12.95 -29.36
CA THR A 237 -6.57 -13.31 -29.58
C THR A 237 -7.45 -12.08 -29.70
N GLU A 238 -7.17 -11.05 -28.90
CA GLU A 238 -7.95 -9.80 -28.86
C GLU A 238 -7.06 -8.64 -28.48
N LEU A 239 -7.28 -7.49 -29.13
CA LEU A 239 -6.74 -6.19 -28.73
C LEU A 239 -7.89 -5.30 -28.31
N GLY A 240 -7.64 -4.43 -27.33
CA GLY A 240 -8.67 -3.53 -26.83
C GLY A 240 -8.14 -2.17 -26.38
N ILE A 241 -9.06 -1.24 -26.29
CA ILE A 241 -8.89 0.09 -25.68
C ILE A 241 -10.00 0.31 -24.65
N PHE A 242 -9.75 1.16 -23.68
CA PHE A 242 -10.72 1.47 -22.63
C PHE A 242 -11.38 2.83 -22.87
N THR A 243 -12.75 2.84 -22.97
CA THR A 243 -13.56 4.04 -23.21
C THR A 243 -14.84 4.11 -22.35
N PRO A 244 -14.85 4.11 -21.02
CA PRO A 244 -14.04 3.39 -20.02
C PRO A 244 -14.16 1.87 -20.11
N ASN A 245 -15.22 1.36 -20.75
CA ASN A 245 -15.38 -0.08 -20.99
C ASN A 245 -14.39 -0.55 -22.07
N LEU A 246 -14.01 -1.82 -22.00
CA LEU A 246 -13.16 -2.44 -23.00
C LEU A 246 -13.85 -2.51 -24.37
N VAL A 247 -13.27 -1.85 -25.35
CA VAL A 247 -13.72 -1.88 -26.73
C VAL A 247 -12.67 -2.60 -27.59
N PRO A 248 -13.04 -3.70 -28.28
CA PRO A 248 -12.11 -4.43 -29.14
C PRO A 248 -11.68 -3.59 -30.35
N VAL A 249 -10.39 -3.69 -30.70
CA VAL A 249 -9.80 -3.03 -31.87
C VAL A 249 -8.99 -4.03 -32.69
N GLN A 250 -8.72 -3.70 -33.95
CA GLN A 250 -7.97 -4.59 -34.86
C GLN A 250 -6.46 -4.40 -34.74
N GLU A 251 -6.02 -3.21 -34.33
CA GLU A 251 -4.61 -2.86 -34.18
C GLU A 251 -4.37 -1.83 -33.07
N LEU A 252 -3.18 -1.88 -32.50
CA LEU A 252 -2.63 -0.87 -31.58
C LEU A 252 -1.39 -0.28 -32.25
N PRO A 253 -1.50 0.91 -32.89
CA PRO A 253 -0.37 1.56 -33.52
C PRO A 253 0.57 2.22 -32.47
N CYS A 254 1.76 2.61 -32.94
CA CYS A 254 2.72 3.39 -32.19
C CYS A 254 2.03 4.60 -31.50
N GLY A 255 2.36 4.85 -30.26
CA GLY A 255 1.76 5.90 -29.45
C GLY A 255 0.50 5.46 -28.68
N SER A 256 -0.09 4.31 -28.96
CA SER A 256 -1.35 3.87 -28.34
C SER A 256 -1.16 3.29 -26.94
N VAL A 257 -2.17 3.52 -26.09
CA VAL A 257 -2.40 2.78 -24.85
C VAL A 257 -3.58 1.83 -25.08
N GLY A 258 -3.44 0.58 -24.67
CA GLY A 258 -4.48 -0.43 -24.85
C GLY A 258 -4.17 -1.72 -24.10
N CYS A 259 -4.85 -2.79 -24.44
CA CYS A 259 -4.60 -4.09 -23.84
C CYS A 259 -4.48 -5.21 -24.88
N ILE A 260 -3.78 -6.26 -24.51
CA ILE A 260 -3.53 -7.47 -25.29
C ILE A 260 -4.06 -8.66 -24.48
N ALA A 261 -4.96 -9.43 -25.07
CA ALA A 261 -5.30 -10.77 -24.63
C ALA A 261 -4.66 -11.78 -25.59
N ALA A 262 -3.83 -12.67 -25.08
CA ALA A 262 -3.07 -13.64 -25.87
C ALA A 262 -3.15 -15.06 -25.28
N SER A 263 -4.24 -15.40 -24.61
CA SER A 263 -4.48 -16.71 -23.99
C SER A 263 -3.35 -17.14 -23.03
N ILE A 264 -2.71 -16.21 -22.36
CA ILE A 264 -1.65 -16.44 -21.38
C ILE A 264 -2.28 -17.07 -20.14
N LYS A 265 -2.11 -18.37 -19.97
CA LYS A 265 -2.75 -19.12 -18.88
C LYS A 265 -2.00 -18.97 -17.55
N ASN A 266 -0.69 -18.89 -17.62
CA ASN A 266 0.15 -18.67 -16.45
C ASN A 266 0.52 -17.18 -16.37
N VAL A 267 0.09 -16.51 -15.33
CA VAL A 267 0.31 -15.08 -15.16
C VAL A 267 1.78 -14.76 -14.85
N ALA A 268 2.52 -15.74 -14.33
CA ALA A 268 3.97 -15.63 -14.23
C ALA A 268 4.67 -15.41 -15.59
N ASP A 269 3.96 -15.59 -16.71
CA ASP A 269 4.48 -15.33 -18.05
C ASP A 269 4.13 -13.90 -18.56
N CYS A 270 3.45 -13.09 -17.74
CA CYS A 270 3.07 -11.71 -18.06
C CYS A 270 3.57 -10.76 -16.97
N HIS A 271 4.86 -10.46 -17.03
CA HIS A 271 5.50 -9.57 -16.03
C HIS A 271 5.23 -8.10 -16.34
N VAL A 272 4.81 -7.37 -15.34
CA VAL A 272 4.74 -5.90 -15.44
C VAL A 272 6.16 -5.34 -15.55
N GLY A 273 6.36 -4.46 -16.55
CA GLY A 273 7.69 -3.95 -16.91
C GLY A 273 8.40 -4.73 -18.01
N ASP A 274 7.82 -5.84 -18.45
CA ASP A 274 8.34 -6.57 -19.61
C ASP A 274 8.02 -5.85 -20.93
N THR A 275 8.77 -6.18 -21.96
CA THR A 275 8.60 -5.69 -23.32
C THR A 275 7.96 -6.76 -24.18
N VAL A 276 6.88 -6.38 -24.84
CA VAL A 276 6.25 -7.17 -25.89
C VAL A 276 6.82 -6.77 -27.24
N THR A 277 7.29 -7.76 -28.02
CA THR A 277 7.71 -7.59 -29.41
C THR A 277 6.98 -8.59 -30.31
N LEU A 278 7.13 -8.46 -31.65
CA LEU A 278 6.60 -9.45 -32.60
C LEU A 278 7.58 -10.60 -32.74
N ALA A 279 7.09 -11.85 -32.74
CA ALA A 279 7.93 -13.03 -32.89
C ALA A 279 8.59 -13.10 -34.28
N ASP A 280 7.91 -12.60 -35.32
CA ASP A 280 8.40 -12.61 -36.70
C ASP A 280 9.48 -11.56 -36.97
N ASN A 281 9.45 -10.44 -36.24
CA ASN A 281 10.43 -9.35 -36.35
C ASN A 281 10.76 -8.81 -34.93
N PRO A 282 11.50 -9.59 -34.13
CA PRO A 282 11.76 -9.23 -32.74
C PRO A 282 12.69 -8.03 -32.65
N ALA A 283 12.40 -7.15 -31.71
CA ALA A 283 13.29 -6.04 -31.38
C ALA A 283 14.60 -6.57 -30.76
N PRO A 284 15.75 -5.91 -31.02
CA PRO A 284 17.05 -6.38 -30.54
C PRO A 284 17.22 -6.25 -29.02
N GLU A 285 16.58 -5.27 -28.39
CA GLU A 285 16.73 -4.96 -26.99
C GLU A 285 15.36 -4.61 -26.36
N PRO A 286 15.10 -5.02 -25.10
CA PRO A 286 13.89 -4.63 -24.40
C PRO A 286 13.88 -3.13 -24.07
N LEU A 287 12.70 -2.58 -23.82
CA LEU A 287 12.55 -1.26 -23.24
C LEU A 287 13.10 -1.28 -21.80
N PRO A 288 13.54 -0.14 -21.25
CA PRO A 288 13.84 -0.05 -19.82
C PRO A 288 12.61 -0.50 -19.02
N GLY A 289 12.80 -1.55 -18.22
CA GLY A 289 11.75 -2.07 -17.34
C GLY A 289 11.66 -1.28 -16.03
N TYR A 290 10.71 -1.69 -15.19
CA TYR A 290 10.56 -1.11 -13.86
C TYR A 290 11.48 -1.78 -12.85
N ARG A 291 11.86 -1.04 -11.81
CA ARG A 291 12.46 -1.66 -10.61
C ARG A 291 11.41 -2.60 -9.99
N LYS A 292 11.86 -3.77 -9.51
CA LYS A 292 10.95 -4.68 -8.79
C LYS A 292 10.43 -3.97 -7.53
N ALA A 293 9.13 -4.10 -7.27
CA ALA A 293 8.57 -3.67 -5.99
C ALA A 293 9.25 -4.42 -4.85
N VAL A 294 9.56 -3.72 -3.78
CA VAL A 294 10.16 -4.31 -2.58
C VAL A 294 9.13 -4.27 -1.48
N SER A 295 8.81 -5.43 -0.94
CA SER A 295 7.91 -5.52 0.21
C SER A 295 8.56 -4.87 1.44
N MET A 296 7.85 -3.95 2.08
CA MET A 296 8.32 -3.23 3.27
C MET A 296 7.68 -3.77 4.56
N VAL A 297 6.48 -4.31 4.45
CA VAL A 297 5.66 -4.79 5.56
C VAL A 297 5.33 -6.26 5.34
N TYR A 298 5.49 -7.07 6.37
CA TYR A 298 5.23 -8.51 6.31
C TYR A 298 4.27 -8.90 7.41
N CYS A 299 3.23 -9.69 7.09
CA CYS A 299 2.40 -10.33 8.11
C CYS A 299 2.00 -11.75 7.72
N GLY A 300 1.63 -12.55 8.69
CA GLY A 300 1.05 -13.87 8.46
C GLY A 300 -0.47 -13.77 8.31
N LEU A 301 -1.01 -14.42 7.27
CA LEU A 301 -2.45 -14.57 7.03
C LEU A 301 -2.83 -16.03 7.25
N TYR A 302 -3.75 -16.28 8.17
CA TYR A 302 -4.20 -17.61 8.54
C TYR A 302 -5.71 -17.72 8.43
N PRO A 303 -6.25 -18.78 7.81
CA PRO A 303 -7.70 -18.98 7.82
C PRO A 303 -8.17 -19.38 9.22
N THR A 304 -9.33 -18.90 9.62
CA THR A 304 -9.94 -19.24 10.92
C THR A 304 -10.26 -20.74 11.02
N GLU A 305 -10.63 -21.35 9.90
CA GLU A 305 -10.88 -22.79 9.80
C GLU A 305 -9.82 -23.44 8.89
N SER A 306 -9.16 -24.48 9.37
CA SER A 306 -8.06 -25.16 8.63
C SER A 306 -8.48 -25.71 7.25
N LYS A 307 -9.78 -25.96 7.04
CA LYS A 307 -10.32 -26.41 5.73
C LYS A 307 -10.21 -25.33 4.65
N ASP A 308 -10.13 -24.05 5.03
CA ASP A 308 -10.06 -22.91 4.11
C ASP A 308 -8.63 -22.57 3.67
N TYR A 309 -7.63 -23.36 4.07
CA TYR A 309 -6.24 -23.15 3.66
C TYR A 309 -6.06 -23.18 2.14
N GLU A 310 -6.64 -24.16 1.46
CA GLU A 310 -6.58 -24.25 0.00
C GLU A 310 -7.32 -23.11 -0.68
N ASN A 311 -8.47 -22.69 -0.12
CA ASN A 311 -9.23 -21.52 -0.61
C ASN A 311 -8.40 -20.23 -0.48
N LEU A 312 -7.66 -20.08 0.64
CA LEU A 312 -6.78 -18.93 0.85
C LEU A 312 -5.62 -18.94 -0.13
N ARG A 313 -5.00 -20.10 -0.39
CA ARG A 313 -3.93 -20.22 -1.39
C ARG A 313 -4.42 -19.79 -2.76
N ASP A 314 -5.56 -20.32 -3.21
CA ASP A 314 -6.12 -20.02 -4.53
C ASP A 314 -6.54 -18.53 -4.64
N ALA A 315 -7.00 -17.93 -3.53
CA ALA A 315 -7.34 -16.51 -3.48
C ALA A 315 -6.08 -15.62 -3.58
N LEU A 316 -5.01 -15.94 -2.83
CA LEU A 316 -3.74 -15.23 -2.90
C LEU A 316 -3.12 -15.34 -4.29
N GLU A 317 -3.13 -16.51 -4.90
CA GLU A 317 -2.68 -16.73 -6.26
C GLU A 317 -3.44 -15.82 -7.24
N LYS A 318 -4.77 -15.77 -7.17
CA LYS A 318 -5.59 -14.89 -8.01
C LYS A 318 -5.35 -13.40 -7.74
N LEU A 319 -5.15 -13.00 -6.48
CA LEU A 319 -4.83 -11.61 -6.17
C LEU A 319 -3.46 -11.20 -6.70
N GLN A 320 -2.44 -12.05 -6.55
CA GLN A 320 -1.10 -11.79 -7.08
C GLN A 320 -1.11 -11.58 -8.60
N LEU A 321 -2.04 -12.21 -9.33
CA LEU A 321 -2.25 -12.01 -10.75
C LEU A 321 -2.67 -10.58 -11.11
N ASN A 322 -3.36 -9.92 -10.18
CA ASN A 322 -3.85 -8.56 -10.36
C ASN A 322 -3.01 -7.52 -9.60
N ASP A 323 -2.08 -7.99 -8.76
CA ASP A 323 -1.25 -7.14 -7.90
C ASP A 323 0.18 -7.70 -7.85
N ALA A 324 1.02 -7.21 -8.75
CA ALA A 324 2.41 -7.67 -8.89
C ALA A 324 3.30 -7.34 -7.68
N ALA A 325 2.82 -6.52 -6.74
CA ALA A 325 3.54 -6.16 -5.53
C ALA A 325 3.28 -7.13 -4.37
N LEU A 326 2.22 -7.96 -4.46
CA LEU A 326 1.91 -8.97 -3.45
C LEU A 326 2.88 -10.16 -3.56
N GLU A 327 3.66 -10.39 -2.51
CA GLU A 327 4.49 -11.57 -2.36
C GLU A 327 3.92 -12.45 -1.24
N TYR A 328 3.95 -13.79 -1.41
CA TYR A 328 3.54 -14.69 -0.35
C TYR A 328 4.31 -16.02 -0.39
N GLU A 329 4.52 -16.58 0.77
CA GLU A 329 5.10 -17.92 0.95
C GLU A 329 4.31 -18.71 1.99
N ALA A 330 4.30 -20.05 1.86
CA ALA A 330 3.63 -20.91 2.84
C ALA A 330 4.32 -20.80 4.21
N GLU A 331 3.52 -20.64 5.26
CA GLU A 331 3.98 -20.52 6.64
C GLU A 331 3.18 -21.44 7.57
N THR A 332 3.81 -21.87 8.66
CA THR A 332 3.16 -22.66 9.69
C THR A 332 3.41 -22.03 11.06
N SER A 333 2.33 -21.79 11.80
CA SER A 333 2.36 -21.34 13.19
C SER A 333 1.93 -22.48 14.12
N LEU A 334 2.58 -22.60 15.25
CA LEU A 334 2.19 -23.58 16.29
C LEU A 334 0.81 -23.24 16.88
N ALA A 335 0.47 -21.96 16.95
CA ALA A 335 -0.79 -21.48 17.50
C ALA A 335 -1.92 -21.47 16.49
N LEU A 336 -1.66 -21.12 15.21
CA LEU A 336 -2.66 -20.85 14.18
C LEU A 336 -2.75 -21.92 13.08
N GLY A 337 -1.77 -22.83 13.02
CA GLY A 337 -1.71 -23.88 12.00
C GLY A 337 -1.09 -23.39 10.69
N PHE A 338 -1.63 -23.87 9.56
CA PHE A 338 -1.13 -23.53 8.22
C PHE A 338 -1.71 -22.20 7.73
N GLY A 339 -0.86 -21.39 7.13
CA GLY A 339 -1.18 -20.08 6.56
C GLY A 339 -0.13 -19.62 5.57
N PHE A 340 -0.08 -18.33 5.33
CA PHE A 340 0.87 -17.72 4.41
C PHE A 340 1.51 -16.47 5.03
N ARG A 341 2.81 -16.35 4.85
CA ARG A 341 3.55 -15.12 5.10
C ARG A 341 3.45 -14.25 3.86
N CYS A 342 2.90 -13.06 4.01
CA CYS A 342 2.68 -12.12 2.92
C CYS A 342 3.53 -10.87 3.09
N GLY A 343 4.07 -10.38 1.97
CA GLY A 343 4.80 -9.12 1.88
C GLY A 343 3.96 -8.06 1.17
N PHE A 344 3.99 -6.83 1.68
CA PHE A 344 3.19 -5.70 1.23
C PHE A 344 4.04 -4.45 1.07
N LEU A 345 3.61 -3.52 0.21
CA LEU A 345 4.29 -2.23 0.04
C LEU A 345 4.20 -1.34 1.29
N GLY A 346 3.09 -1.43 2.03
CA GLY A 346 2.83 -0.67 3.23
C GLY A 346 1.59 -1.16 3.95
N LEU A 347 1.16 -0.44 5.00
CA LEU A 347 -0.01 -0.83 5.81
C LEU A 347 -1.32 -0.73 5.04
N LEU A 348 -1.50 0.33 4.24
CA LEU A 348 -2.72 0.50 3.45
C LEU A 348 -2.83 -0.61 2.41
N HIS A 349 -1.72 -1.00 1.78
CA HIS A 349 -1.70 -2.14 0.87
C HIS A 349 -2.09 -3.44 1.59
N MET A 350 -1.57 -3.69 2.80
CA MET A 350 -1.94 -4.83 3.63
C MET A 350 -3.44 -4.86 3.94
N ASP A 351 -4.01 -3.73 4.38
CA ASP A 351 -5.43 -3.60 4.69
C ASP A 351 -6.32 -3.86 3.46
N VAL A 352 -5.93 -3.31 2.31
CA VAL A 352 -6.65 -3.51 1.04
C VAL A 352 -6.68 -4.99 0.65
N ILE A 353 -5.53 -5.67 0.69
CA ILE A 353 -5.43 -7.10 0.36
C ILE A 353 -6.24 -7.95 1.33
N GLN A 354 -6.16 -7.68 2.63
CA GLN A 354 -6.96 -8.38 3.63
C GLN A 354 -8.46 -8.21 3.35
N GLU A 355 -8.92 -6.99 3.14
CA GLU A 355 -10.33 -6.69 2.92
C GLU A 355 -10.83 -7.28 1.60
N ARG A 356 -10.00 -7.34 0.56
CA ARG A 356 -10.31 -8.05 -0.69
C ARG A 356 -10.45 -9.56 -0.49
N LEU A 357 -9.55 -10.19 0.27
CA LEU A 357 -9.65 -11.62 0.62
C LEU A 357 -10.95 -11.92 1.38
N GLU A 358 -11.35 -11.05 2.29
CA GLU A 358 -12.59 -11.20 3.06
C GLU A 358 -13.84 -10.99 2.20
N ARG A 359 -13.88 -9.93 1.35
CA ARG A 359 -15.07 -9.56 0.56
C ARG A 359 -15.22 -10.35 -0.74
N GLU A 360 -14.14 -10.43 -1.54
CA GLU A 360 -14.19 -11.05 -2.86
C GLU A 360 -14.18 -12.58 -2.80
N TYR A 361 -13.47 -13.15 -1.79
CA TYR A 361 -13.30 -14.60 -1.64
C TYR A 361 -14.04 -15.19 -0.44
N ASN A 362 -14.75 -14.34 0.35
CA ASN A 362 -15.53 -14.75 1.53
C ASN A 362 -14.71 -15.57 2.54
N LEU A 363 -13.46 -15.17 2.77
CA LEU A 363 -12.57 -15.78 3.73
C LEU A 363 -12.63 -15.04 5.06
N THR A 364 -12.56 -15.78 6.17
CA THR A 364 -12.38 -15.20 7.50
C THR A 364 -10.93 -15.46 7.94
N LEU A 365 -10.16 -14.38 8.13
CA LEU A 365 -8.73 -14.44 8.32
C LEU A 365 -8.29 -13.98 9.70
N ILE A 366 -7.24 -14.59 10.21
CA ILE A 366 -6.45 -14.10 11.34
C ILE A 366 -5.18 -13.51 10.77
N THR A 367 -4.96 -12.22 11.02
CA THR A 367 -3.76 -11.50 10.62
C THR A 367 -2.83 -11.35 11.82
N THR A 368 -1.57 -11.76 11.67
CA THR A 368 -0.56 -11.51 12.71
C THR A 368 -0.08 -10.06 12.68
N ALA A 369 0.62 -9.63 13.72
CA ALA A 369 1.22 -8.31 13.73
C ALA A 369 2.16 -8.11 12.52
N PRO A 370 2.08 -6.97 11.82
CA PRO A 370 3.02 -6.64 10.78
C PRO A 370 4.42 -6.47 11.36
N SER A 371 5.40 -6.89 10.60
CA SER A 371 6.82 -6.76 10.88
C SER A 371 7.56 -6.22 9.66
N VAL A 372 8.80 -5.80 9.86
CA VAL A 372 9.72 -5.43 8.78
C VAL A 372 10.71 -6.56 8.54
N ASN A 373 11.45 -6.51 7.42
CA ASN A 373 12.54 -7.44 7.15
C ASN A 373 13.82 -6.96 7.87
N TYR A 374 14.36 -7.78 8.76
CA TYR A 374 15.61 -7.53 9.48
C TYR A 374 16.75 -8.29 8.84
N LYS A 375 17.95 -7.70 8.80
CA LYS A 375 19.18 -8.40 8.44
C LYS A 375 19.90 -8.84 9.70
N VAL A 376 20.01 -10.15 9.89
CA VAL A 376 20.61 -10.76 11.06
C VAL A 376 21.95 -11.35 10.67
N TYR A 377 23.00 -10.83 11.25
CA TYR A 377 24.36 -11.29 11.05
C TYR A 377 24.72 -12.27 12.17
N LYS A 378 25.06 -13.51 11.78
CA LYS A 378 25.46 -14.54 12.71
C LYS A 378 26.95 -14.48 13.04
N THR A 379 27.32 -15.02 14.19
CA THR A 379 28.72 -15.13 14.65
C THR A 379 29.61 -15.94 13.70
N ASN A 380 29.04 -16.79 12.83
CA ASN A 380 29.73 -17.53 11.79
C ASN A 380 29.94 -16.72 10.48
N GLY A 381 29.48 -15.48 10.42
CA GLY A 381 29.58 -14.60 9.25
C GLY A 381 28.43 -14.75 8.23
N GLU A 382 27.45 -15.62 8.49
CA GLU A 382 26.26 -15.77 7.65
C GLU A 382 25.27 -14.63 7.90
N MET A 383 24.71 -14.05 6.83
CA MET A 383 23.62 -13.06 6.90
C MET A 383 22.31 -13.73 6.56
N LEU A 384 21.31 -13.53 7.42
CA LEU A 384 19.93 -14.01 7.22
C LEU A 384 18.99 -12.81 7.14
N GLU A 385 18.05 -12.87 6.23
CA GLU A 385 16.88 -11.98 6.22
C GLU A 385 15.77 -12.60 7.06
N VAL A 386 15.27 -11.84 8.03
CA VAL A 386 14.28 -12.31 8.99
C VAL A 386 13.10 -11.36 9.02
N ASP A 387 12.01 -11.78 8.44
CA ASP A 387 10.72 -11.09 8.40
C ASP A 387 9.74 -11.59 9.48
N ASN A 388 9.97 -12.81 10.00
CA ASN A 388 9.16 -13.45 11.03
C ASN A 388 9.95 -13.61 12.33
N PRO A 389 9.45 -13.12 13.48
CA PRO A 389 10.10 -13.30 14.79
C PRO A 389 10.38 -14.77 15.15
N ALA A 390 9.57 -15.72 14.65
CA ALA A 390 9.79 -17.15 14.91
C ALA A 390 11.06 -17.69 14.22
N LYS A 391 11.50 -17.08 13.12
CA LYS A 391 12.71 -17.44 12.36
C LYS A 391 14.00 -16.82 12.95
N LEU A 392 13.89 -15.97 13.99
CA LEU A 392 15.07 -15.32 14.59
C LEU A 392 15.96 -16.36 15.28
N PRO A 393 17.27 -16.43 14.95
CA PRO A 393 18.21 -17.33 15.62
C PRO A 393 18.32 -17.08 17.12
N PRO A 394 18.81 -18.07 17.90
CA PRO A 394 19.09 -17.87 19.32
C PRO A 394 20.08 -16.70 19.53
N PRO A 395 19.95 -15.92 20.61
CA PRO A 395 20.82 -14.76 20.86
C PRO A 395 22.33 -15.06 20.88
N THR A 396 22.70 -16.30 21.18
CA THR A 396 24.10 -16.78 21.19
C THR A 396 24.72 -16.93 19.81
N GLU A 397 23.90 -17.04 18.77
CA GLU A 397 24.33 -17.16 17.38
C GLU A 397 24.33 -15.81 16.65
N ILE A 398 23.74 -14.76 17.24
CA ILE A 398 23.61 -13.43 16.65
C ILE A 398 24.81 -12.58 17.04
N ASP A 399 25.50 -12.01 16.06
CA ASP A 399 26.53 -10.99 16.26
C ASP A 399 25.87 -9.62 16.37
N TYR A 400 25.12 -9.21 15.35
CA TYR A 400 24.29 -8.00 15.38
C TYR A 400 23.08 -8.11 14.44
N ILE A 401 22.14 -7.18 14.59
CA ILE A 401 20.94 -7.06 13.76
C ILE A 401 20.89 -5.67 13.16
N GLU A 402 20.52 -5.59 11.88
CA GLU A 402 20.21 -4.34 11.21
C GLU A 402 18.70 -4.25 10.96
N GLU A 403 18.15 -3.08 11.21
CA GLU A 403 16.74 -2.76 10.89
C GLU A 403 16.66 -1.77 9.73
N PRO A 404 15.59 -1.81 8.91
CA PRO A 404 15.40 -0.88 7.82
C PRO A 404 15.07 0.52 8.33
N TYR A 405 15.73 1.52 7.75
CA TYR A 405 15.53 2.93 8.01
C TYR A 405 14.95 3.64 6.80
N VAL A 406 14.09 4.59 7.05
CA VAL A 406 13.50 5.46 6.04
C VAL A 406 13.84 6.92 6.30
N LYS A 407 13.91 7.70 5.22
CA LYS A 407 13.88 9.15 5.25
C LYS A 407 12.42 9.56 5.26
N ALA A 408 11.94 10.08 6.38
CA ALA A 408 10.59 10.57 6.55
C ALA A 408 10.58 12.10 6.40
N THR A 409 9.83 12.59 5.42
CA THR A 409 9.62 14.01 5.15
C THR A 409 8.23 14.38 5.61
N THR A 410 8.13 15.29 6.58
CA THR A 410 6.85 15.78 7.11
C THR A 410 6.69 17.26 6.79
N ILE A 411 5.61 17.62 6.12
CA ILE A 411 5.22 19.02 5.94
C ILE A 411 4.11 19.35 6.93
N VAL A 412 4.28 20.44 7.69
CA VAL A 412 3.40 20.80 8.78
C VAL A 412 3.39 22.32 9.02
N PRO A 413 2.28 22.92 9.50
CA PRO A 413 2.28 24.30 9.96
C PRO A 413 3.31 24.51 11.10
N LYS A 414 3.99 25.66 11.09
CA LYS A 414 5.07 26.00 12.02
C LYS A 414 4.73 25.80 13.50
N ASP A 415 3.46 25.97 13.86
CA ASP A 415 2.99 25.83 15.24
C ASP A 415 3.08 24.39 15.77
N PHE A 416 3.16 23.41 14.88
CA PHE A 416 3.24 21.98 15.23
C PHE A 416 4.65 21.39 15.10
N VAL A 417 5.65 22.17 14.67
CA VAL A 417 7.03 21.67 14.50
C VAL A 417 7.56 21.03 15.78
N GLY A 418 7.39 21.68 16.94
CA GLY A 418 7.81 21.12 18.22
C GLY A 418 7.18 19.76 18.52
N THR A 419 5.89 19.61 18.24
CA THR A 419 5.16 18.36 18.41
C THR A 419 5.70 17.24 17.50
N ILE A 420 6.04 17.56 16.25
CA ILE A 420 6.63 16.60 15.29
C ILE A 420 8.02 16.17 15.74
N MET A 421 8.84 17.14 16.19
CA MET A 421 10.18 16.84 16.69
C MET A 421 10.12 15.91 17.91
N GLU A 422 9.23 16.18 18.85
CA GLU A 422 9.02 15.35 20.04
C GLU A 422 8.55 13.94 19.65
N LEU A 423 7.52 13.84 18.79
CA LEU A 423 7.02 12.56 18.31
C LEU A 423 8.11 11.75 17.57
N SER A 424 8.88 12.39 16.70
CA SER A 424 9.92 11.71 15.92
C SER A 424 11.08 11.24 16.80
N GLN A 425 11.50 12.05 17.78
CA GLN A 425 12.52 11.66 18.76
C GLN A 425 12.03 10.49 19.63
N ASP A 426 10.78 10.52 20.04
CA ASP A 426 10.16 9.43 20.80
C ASP A 426 10.13 8.13 19.99
N LYS A 427 10.07 8.20 18.66
CA LYS A 427 10.16 7.06 17.74
C LYS A 427 11.58 6.77 17.24
N ARG A 428 12.61 7.13 18.02
CA ARG A 428 14.03 6.88 17.72
C ARG A 428 14.51 7.59 16.44
N GLY A 429 13.83 8.66 16.03
CA GLY A 429 14.17 9.42 14.83
C GLY A 429 15.45 10.23 15.00
N GLU A 430 16.27 10.22 13.96
CA GLU A 430 17.46 11.03 13.81
C GLU A 430 17.14 12.26 12.97
N TYR A 431 17.16 13.44 13.58
CA TYR A 431 16.93 14.70 12.90
C TYR A 431 17.97 14.93 11.78
N GLN A 432 17.50 15.32 10.59
CA GLN A 432 18.34 15.60 9.44
C GLN A 432 18.32 17.09 9.07
N SER A 433 17.15 17.60 8.74
CA SER A 433 17.00 19.00 8.31
C SER A 433 15.60 19.53 8.62
N MET A 434 15.52 20.84 8.65
CA MET A 434 14.26 21.58 8.72
C MET A 434 14.35 22.78 7.77
N GLU A 435 13.35 22.95 6.92
CA GLU A 435 13.29 24.02 5.95
C GLU A 435 11.93 24.69 5.99
N TYR A 436 11.91 26.01 6.00
CA TYR A 436 10.69 26.79 5.88
C TYR A 436 10.30 26.86 4.41
N LEU A 437 9.17 26.25 4.08
CA LEU A 437 8.63 26.26 2.72
C LEU A 437 7.97 27.62 2.41
N ASP A 438 7.30 28.18 3.42
CA ASP A 438 6.69 29.50 3.40
C ASP A 438 6.60 30.08 4.82
N GLU A 439 5.93 31.25 4.99
CA GLU A 439 5.78 31.88 6.31
C GLU A 439 4.99 31.05 7.32
N THR A 440 4.23 30.05 6.86
CA THR A 440 3.28 29.28 7.68
C THR A 440 3.65 27.81 7.83
N ARG A 441 4.40 27.21 6.86
CA ARG A 441 4.67 25.79 6.79
C ARG A 441 6.15 25.48 6.77
N VAL A 442 6.47 24.31 7.31
CA VAL A 442 7.84 23.83 7.50
C VAL A 442 7.92 22.37 7.04
N SER A 443 8.94 22.05 6.27
CA SER A 443 9.36 20.68 5.98
C SER A 443 10.36 20.22 7.04
N VAL A 444 10.11 19.08 7.65
CA VAL A 444 11.00 18.48 8.66
C VAL A 444 11.37 17.08 8.20
N VAL A 445 12.66 16.80 8.15
CA VAL A 445 13.20 15.53 7.69
C VAL A 445 13.86 14.78 8.84
N TYR A 446 13.45 13.54 9.01
CA TYR A 446 14.02 12.60 9.97
C TYR A 446 14.41 11.28 9.29
N HIS A 447 15.47 10.64 9.77
CA HIS A 447 15.68 9.23 9.50
C HIS A 447 15.01 8.44 10.62
N LEU A 448 14.03 7.62 10.29
CA LEU A 448 13.23 6.84 11.24
C LEU A 448 13.37 5.33 10.95
N PRO A 449 13.39 4.48 11.98
CA PRO A 449 13.23 3.04 11.77
C PRO A 449 11.85 2.75 11.17
N LEU A 450 11.79 1.98 10.09
CA LEU A 450 10.53 1.64 9.42
C LEU A 450 9.56 0.95 10.38
N SER A 451 10.05 0.12 11.29
CA SER A 451 9.24 -0.56 12.31
C SER A 451 8.45 0.40 13.20
N GLU A 452 8.97 1.59 13.49
CA GLU A 452 8.27 2.59 14.32
C GLU A 452 7.18 3.33 13.53
N ILE A 453 7.34 3.48 12.20
CA ILE A 453 6.33 4.09 11.33
C ILE A 453 5.12 3.16 11.18
N ILE A 454 5.36 1.87 10.99
CA ILE A 454 4.33 0.87 10.75
C ILE A 454 3.33 0.77 11.91
N TYR A 455 3.76 0.98 13.16
CA TYR A 455 2.85 0.73 14.29
C TYR A 455 1.81 1.82 14.49
N ASP A 456 2.21 3.08 14.65
CA ASP A 456 1.27 4.14 15.07
C ASP A 456 1.73 5.57 14.73
N TYR A 457 2.86 5.72 14.04
CA TYR A 457 3.45 7.04 13.79
C TYR A 457 2.51 7.93 12.98
N PHE A 458 1.91 7.40 11.90
CA PHE A 458 1.02 8.16 11.03
C PHE A 458 -0.23 8.65 11.77
N ASP A 459 -0.84 7.78 12.56
CA ASP A 459 -2.05 8.10 13.32
C ASP A 459 -1.76 9.16 14.40
N LYS A 460 -0.64 9.01 15.11
CA LYS A 460 -0.16 9.99 16.09
C LYS A 460 0.17 11.32 15.43
N LEU A 461 0.83 11.28 14.28
CA LEU A 461 1.15 12.47 13.49
C LEU A 461 -0.11 13.26 13.13
N LYS A 462 -1.10 12.59 12.55
CA LYS A 462 -2.39 13.20 12.17
C LYS A 462 -3.14 13.73 13.38
N SER A 463 -3.23 12.96 14.46
CA SER A 463 -3.93 13.36 15.69
C SER A 463 -3.27 14.57 16.36
N ALA A 464 -1.95 14.56 16.50
CA ALA A 464 -1.18 15.61 17.14
C ALA A 464 -1.21 16.94 16.37
N THR A 465 -1.39 16.88 15.05
CA THR A 465 -1.43 18.05 14.16
C THR A 465 -2.84 18.39 13.68
N LYS A 466 -3.88 17.80 14.26
CA LYS A 466 -5.29 18.01 13.87
C LYS A 466 -5.55 17.73 12.39
N GLY A 467 -4.79 16.79 11.80
CA GLY A 467 -4.90 16.42 10.41
C GLY A 467 -4.06 17.26 9.43
N TYR A 468 -3.36 18.29 9.89
CA TYR A 468 -2.62 19.20 9.01
C TYR A 468 -1.27 18.66 8.52
N ALA A 469 -0.66 17.69 9.19
CA ALA A 469 0.61 17.14 8.74
C ALA A 469 0.43 16.18 7.58
N SER A 470 1.29 16.32 6.56
CA SER A 470 1.49 15.30 5.53
C SER A 470 2.82 14.59 5.75
N LEU A 471 2.87 13.33 5.41
CA LEU A 471 4.03 12.45 5.54
C LEU A 471 4.31 11.74 4.23
N ASP A 472 5.56 11.75 3.84
CA ASP A 472 6.13 10.89 2.82
C ASP A 472 7.37 10.20 3.37
N TYR A 473 7.66 8.96 2.92
CA TYR A 473 8.85 8.26 3.35
C TYR A 473 9.45 7.37 2.26
N GLU A 474 10.77 7.29 2.24
CA GLU A 474 11.53 6.46 1.31
C GLU A 474 12.56 5.61 2.06
N LEU A 475 12.78 4.36 1.62
CA LEU A 475 13.77 3.47 2.21
C LEU A 475 15.17 3.95 1.88
N ILE A 476 16.00 4.19 2.91
CA ILE A 476 17.39 4.64 2.76
C ILE A 476 18.43 3.55 3.07
N GLY A 477 17.99 2.37 3.47
CA GLY A 477 18.86 1.24 3.77
C GLY A 477 18.66 0.68 5.17
N TYR A 478 19.71 0.04 5.70
CA TYR A 478 19.67 -0.66 6.97
C TYR A 478 20.68 -0.05 7.93
N LYS A 479 20.35 -0.02 9.23
CA LYS A 479 21.25 0.42 10.30
C LYS A 479 21.27 -0.62 11.43
N GLN A 480 22.45 -0.83 12.01
CA GLN A 480 22.62 -1.68 13.18
C GLN A 480 21.85 -1.14 14.37
N SER A 481 21.07 -2.01 15.02
CA SER A 481 20.23 -1.66 16.17
C SER A 481 20.17 -2.83 17.15
N PRO A 482 20.11 -2.56 18.47
CA PRO A 482 20.03 -3.58 19.50
C PRO A 482 18.61 -4.17 19.59
N MET A 483 18.23 -4.95 18.58
CA MET A 483 16.93 -5.58 18.50
C MET A 483 16.90 -6.89 19.29
N VAL A 484 15.74 -7.19 19.89
CA VAL A 484 15.51 -8.42 20.66
C VAL A 484 14.14 -9.02 20.31
N LYS A 485 14.05 -10.34 20.35
CA LYS A 485 12.77 -11.03 20.28
C LYS A 485 12.06 -10.94 21.62
N MET A 486 10.81 -10.53 21.59
CA MET A 486 9.93 -10.55 22.75
C MET A 486 8.81 -11.57 22.51
N ASP A 487 8.79 -12.61 23.34
CA ASP A 487 7.77 -13.67 23.30
C ASP A 487 6.63 -13.36 24.28
N ILE A 488 5.41 -13.61 23.86
CA ILE A 488 4.24 -13.56 24.72
C ILE A 488 3.88 -14.99 25.15
N LEU A 489 3.89 -15.20 26.46
CA LEU A 489 3.53 -16.49 27.05
C LEU A 489 2.12 -16.38 27.66
N LEU A 490 1.26 -17.30 27.28
CA LEU A 490 -0.05 -17.52 27.86
C LEU A 490 -0.04 -18.81 28.66
N ASN A 491 -0.36 -18.72 29.94
CA ASN A 491 -0.31 -19.86 30.85
C ASN A 491 1.08 -20.55 30.94
N GLY A 492 2.14 -19.82 30.58
CA GLY A 492 3.54 -20.31 30.57
C GLY A 492 4.01 -20.88 29.23
N GLU A 493 3.14 -20.97 28.24
CA GLU A 493 3.46 -21.44 26.89
C GLU A 493 3.61 -20.25 25.92
N PRO A 494 4.65 -20.21 25.10
CA PRO A 494 4.84 -19.15 24.14
C PRO A 494 3.81 -19.27 23.00
N VAL A 495 3.28 -18.12 22.57
CA VAL A 495 2.40 -17.99 21.41
C VAL A 495 3.19 -17.31 20.31
N ASP A 496 3.65 -18.07 19.34
CA ASP A 496 4.52 -17.62 18.25
C ASP A 496 3.90 -16.47 17.43
N ALA A 497 2.60 -16.54 17.17
CA ALA A 497 1.85 -15.51 16.44
C ALA A 497 1.74 -14.16 17.18
N LEU A 498 2.06 -14.10 18.48
CA LEU A 498 2.12 -12.88 19.29
C LEU A 498 3.56 -12.43 19.56
N SER A 499 4.57 -13.15 19.07
CA SER A 499 5.98 -12.75 19.21
C SER A 499 6.31 -11.58 18.29
N ILE A 500 7.14 -10.65 18.78
CA ILE A 500 7.59 -9.49 18.01
C ILE A 500 9.09 -9.26 18.19
N ILE A 501 9.71 -8.59 17.20
CA ILE A 501 11.07 -8.07 17.31
C ILE A 501 10.97 -6.60 17.69
N VAL A 502 11.61 -6.21 18.77
CA VAL A 502 11.53 -4.85 19.34
C VAL A 502 12.91 -4.35 19.74
N HIS A 503 13.07 -3.03 19.81
CA HIS A 503 14.28 -2.43 20.38
C HIS A 503 14.40 -2.78 21.85
N LYS A 504 15.62 -3.14 22.29
CA LYS A 504 15.91 -3.64 23.65
C LYS A 504 15.41 -2.69 24.74
N ASP A 505 15.59 -1.39 24.56
CA ASP A 505 15.22 -0.39 25.57
C ASP A 505 13.70 -0.21 25.70
N ARG A 506 12.95 -0.53 24.64
CA ARG A 506 11.48 -0.44 24.63
C ARG A 506 10.77 -1.74 24.96
N ALA A 507 11.50 -2.85 25.04
CA ALA A 507 10.92 -4.17 25.27
C ALA A 507 10.06 -4.24 26.55
N ALA A 508 10.48 -3.59 27.62
CA ALA A 508 9.76 -3.60 28.91
C ALA A 508 8.46 -2.77 28.84
N THR A 509 8.50 -1.60 28.21
CA THR A 509 7.33 -0.70 28.08
C THR A 509 6.31 -1.33 27.14
N ARG A 510 6.72 -1.75 25.94
CA ARG A 510 5.83 -2.44 25.00
C ARG A 510 5.28 -3.75 25.55
N GLY A 511 6.11 -4.53 26.24
CA GLY A 511 5.68 -5.78 26.87
C GLY A 511 4.60 -5.57 27.93
N ARG A 512 4.69 -4.49 28.73
CA ARG A 512 3.68 -4.14 29.72
C ARG A 512 2.38 -3.72 29.05
N ALA A 513 2.43 -2.77 28.13
CA ALA A 513 1.27 -2.26 27.42
C ALA A 513 0.53 -3.38 26.65
N LEU A 514 1.28 -4.27 25.98
CA LEU A 514 0.70 -5.43 25.31
C LEU A 514 0.05 -6.42 26.27
N ALA A 515 0.70 -6.72 27.42
CA ALA A 515 0.14 -7.62 28.42
C ALA A 515 -1.15 -7.06 29.06
N GLU A 516 -1.21 -5.75 29.33
CA GLU A 516 -2.41 -5.07 29.82
C GLU A 516 -3.54 -5.13 28.80
N LYS A 517 -3.26 -4.93 27.53
CA LYS A 517 -4.25 -5.00 26.45
C LYS A 517 -4.78 -6.42 26.26
N LEU A 518 -3.89 -7.41 26.19
CA LEU A 518 -4.27 -8.82 26.10
C LEU A 518 -5.12 -9.27 27.31
N LYS A 519 -4.88 -8.74 28.50
CA LYS A 519 -5.70 -9.00 29.69
C LYS A 519 -7.16 -8.55 29.53
N VAL A 520 -7.40 -7.50 28.75
CA VAL A 520 -8.76 -7.01 28.47
C VAL A 520 -9.42 -7.87 27.39
N LEU A 521 -8.67 -8.25 26.35
CA LEU A 521 -9.19 -8.96 25.20
C LEU A 521 -9.41 -10.47 25.46
N ILE A 522 -8.51 -11.11 26.21
CA ILE A 522 -8.62 -12.54 26.49
C ILE A 522 -9.78 -12.80 27.46
N PRO A 523 -10.77 -13.62 27.07
CA PRO A 523 -11.92 -13.88 27.91
C PRO A 523 -11.55 -14.66 29.17
N ARG A 524 -12.26 -14.35 30.27
CA ARG A 524 -12.08 -15.08 31.52
C ARG A 524 -12.49 -16.54 31.37
N GLN A 525 -11.65 -17.44 31.85
CA GLN A 525 -11.93 -18.87 31.89
C GLN A 525 -12.12 -19.38 33.33
N MET A 526 -12.34 -20.68 33.50
CA MET A 526 -12.51 -21.31 34.80
C MET A 526 -11.24 -21.36 35.65
N PHE A 527 -10.08 -21.04 35.03
CA PHE A 527 -8.77 -20.91 35.66
C PHE A 527 -8.17 -19.53 35.36
N GLU A 528 -7.17 -19.12 36.12
CA GLU A 528 -6.43 -17.90 35.87
C GLU A 528 -5.44 -18.08 34.73
N ILE A 529 -5.33 -17.09 33.86
CA ILE A 529 -4.40 -17.09 32.74
C ILE A 529 -3.33 -16.02 33.01
N PRO A 530 -2.11 -16.40 33.37
CA PRO A 530 -0.99 -15.45 33.42
C PRO A 530 -0.58 -15.14 31.97
N ILE A 531 -0.44 -13.85 31.70
CA ILE A 531 0.08 -13.27 30.46
C ILE A 531 1.46 -12.73 30.79
N GLN A 532 2.49 -13.18 30.09
CA GLN A 532 3.87 -12.76 30.37
C GLN A 532 4.55 -12.33 29.07
N ALA A 533 5.19 -11.17 29.07
CA ALA A 533 6.13 -10.78 28.03
C ALA A 533 7.54 -11.14 28.47
N ALA A 534 8.28 -11.85 27.64
CA ALA A 534 9.62 -12.34 27.95
C ALA A 534 10.62 -12.00 26.83
N VAL A 535 11.83 -11.62 27.23
CA VAL A 535 12.99 -11.46 26.35
C VAL A 535 14.00 -12.54 26.71
N GLY A 536 14.13 -13.56 25.85
CA GLY A 536 14.85 -14.78 26.21
C GLY A 536 14.22 -15.45 27.43
N THR A 537 14.99 -15.63 28.49
CA THR A 537 14.52 -16.23 29.77
C THR A 537 13.97 -15.20 30.76
N LYS A 538 14.14 -13.89 30.49
CA LYS A 538 13.75 -12.82 31.41
C LYS A 538 12.33 -12.34 31.13
N ILE A 539 11.44 -12.48 32.13
CA ILE A 539 10.10 -11.90 32.08
C ILE A 539 10.23 -10.38 32.33
N VAL A 540 9.80 -9.56 31.35
CA VAL A 540 9.84 -8.10 31.39
C VAL A 540 8.52 -7.48 31.84
N ALA A 541 7.39 -8.17 31.60
CA ALA A 541 6.07 -7.76 32.06
C ALA A 541 5.20 -8.97 32.39
N ARG A 542 4.23 -8.79 33.30
CA ARG A 542 3.29 -9.84 33.68
C ARG A 542 1.95 -9.24 34.05
N GLU A 543 0.88 -9.80 33.46
CA GLU A 543 -0.49 -9.55 33.82
C GLU A 543 -1.24 -10.86 34.04
N THR A 544 -2.45 -10.82 34.60
CA THR A 544 -3.24 -12.04 34.85
C THR A 544 -4.72 -11.79 34.60
N VAL A 545 -5.32 -12.62 33.73
CA VAL A 545 -6.78 -12.71 33.57
C VAL A 545 -7.33 -13.55 34.72
N LYS A 546 -8.18 -12.95 35.55
CA LYS A 546 -8.75 -13.64 36.72
C LYS A 546 -9.76 -14.69 36.30
N ALA A 547 -9.70 -15.87 36.95
CA ALA A 547 -10.66 -16.94 36.73
C ALA A 547 -12.10 -16.54 37.10
N TRP A 548 -13.07 -17.14 36.41
CA TRP A 548 -14.44 -17.14 36.88
C TRP A 548 -14.53 -17.79 38.25
N ARG A 549 -15.16 -17.12 39.22
CA ARG A 549 -15.42 -17.67 40.55
C ARG A 549 -16.87 -18.15 40.62
N LYS A 550 -17.06 -19.46 40.71
CA LYS A 550 -18.35 -20.02 41.13
C LYS A 550 -18.40 -19.94 42.65
N ASP A 551 -19.43 -19.30 43.18
CA ASP A 551 -19.62 -19.29 44.64
C ASP A 551 -20.07 -20.68 45.12
N VAL A 552 -19.07 -21.49 45.49
CA VAL A 552 -19.33 -22.84 45.98
C VAL A 552 -19.82 -22.87 47.41
N LEU A 553 -19.80 -21.70 48.09
CA LEU A 553 -20.27 -21.54 49.46
C LEU A 553 -21.73 -21.03 49.55
N ALA A 554 -22.33 -20.57 48.45
CA ALA A 554 -23.69 -20.03 48.41
C ALA A 554 -24.76 -20.97 48.99
N LYS A 555 -24.51 -22.31 48.91
CA LYS A 555 -25.42 -23.33 49.45
C LYS A 555 -25.02 -23.85 50.84
N CYS A 556 -23.98 -23.24 51.48
CA CYS A 556 -23.54 -23.64 52.81
C CYS A 556 -24.25 -22.80 53.87
N TYR A 557 -25.39 -23.27 54.33
CA TYR A 557 -26.09 -22.69 55.49
C TYR A 557 -25.44 -23.17 56.78
N GLY A 558 -25.05 -22.26 57.68
CA GLY A 558 -24.49 -22.56 59.02
C GLY A 558 -22.97 -22.52 59.09
N GLY A 559 -22.43 -22.53 60.31
CA GLY A 559 -21.04 -22.31 60.67
C GLY A 559 -20.04 -23.45 60.46
N ASP A 560 -20.34 -24.45 59.60
CA ASP A 560 -19.43 -25.58 59.36
C ASP A 560 -18.21 -25.11 58.56
N ILE A 561 -17.19 -24.68 59.29
CA ILE A 561 -15.91 -24.19 58.76
C ILE A 561 -15.17 -25.32 58.02
N SER A 562 -15.26 -26.58 58.50
CA SER A 562 -14.57 -27.73 57.90
C SER A 562 -15.12 -28.05 56.51
N ARG A 563 -16.44 -27.97 56.32
CA ARG A 563 -17.10 -28.17 55.01
C ARG A 563 -16.77 -27.06 54.04
N LYS A 564 -16.80 -25.81 54.49
CA LYS A 564 -16.38 -24.65 53.67
C LYS A 564 -14.96 -24.77 53.18
N ARG A 565 -14.04 -25.15 54.06
CA ARG A 565 -12.62 -25.37 53.74
C ARG A 565 -12.41 -26.50 52.72
N LYS A 566 -13.06 -27.64 52.89
CA LYS A 566 -13.05 -28.78 51.94
C LYS A 566 -13.58 -28.38 50.55
N LEU A 567 -14.67 -27.60 50.48
CA LEU A 567 -15.23 -27.13 49.21
C LEU A 567 -14.27 -26.18 48.48
N LEU A 568 -13.64 -25.27 49.21
CA LEU A 568 -12.64 -24.35 48.64
C LEU A 568 -11.38 -25.10 48.17
N GLU A 569 -10.89 -26.08 48.92
CA GLU A 569 -9.76 -26.93 48.56
C GLU A 569 -10.09 -27.77 47.30
N LYS A 570 -11.29 -28.36 47.23
CA LYS A 570 -11.75 -29.10 46.04
C LYS A 570 -11.88 -28.20 44.82
N GLN A 571 -12.37 -26.97 44.98
CA GLN A 571 -12.41 -25.96 43.92
C GLN A 571 -11.00 -25.60 43.45
N LYS A 572 -10.05 -25.37 44.37
CA LYS A 572 -8.65 -25.06 44.06
C LYS A 572 -7.96 -26.20 43.30
N ALA A 573 -8.17 -27.46 43.73
CA ALA A 573 -7.66 -28.64 43.06
C ALA A 573 -8.26 -28.81 41.66
N GLY A 574 -9.57 -28.60 41.51
CA GLY A 574 -10.27 -28.61 40.21
C GLY A 574 -9.73 -27.55 39.24
N LYS A 575 -9.52 -26.33 39.69
CA LYS A 575 -8.91 -25.26 38.90
C LYS A 575 -7.48 -25.58 38.48
N LYS A 576 -6.67 -26.18 39.36
CA LYS A 576 -5.31 -26.62 39.06
C LYS A 576 -5.28 -27.68 37.95
N ARG A 577 -6.23 -28.63 37.97
CA ARG A 577 -6.38 -29.67 36.92
C ARG A 577 -6.82 -29.03 35.59
N MET A 578 -7.82 -28.15 35.61
CA MET A 578 -8.28 -27.44 34.42
C MET A 578 -7.16 -26.59 33.79
N LYS A 579 -6.34 -25.93 34.59
CA LYS A 579 -5.20 -25.17 34.12
C LYS A 579 -4.14 -26.05 33.42
N ALA A 580 -3.98 -27.29 33.84
CA ALA A 580 -2.98 -28.23 33.28
C ALA A 580 -3.44 -28.88 31.96
N VAL A 581 -4.74 -28.84 31.66
CA VAL A 581 -5.33 -29.52 30.49
C VAL A 581 -6.04 -28.55 29.55
N GLY A 582 -6.38 -27.36 30.02
CA GLY A 582 -7.13 -26.37 29.23
C GLY A 582 -6.25 -25.58 28.28
N SER A 583 -6.57 -25.59 27.00
CA SER A 583 -6.05 -24.62 26.03
C SER A 583 -6.65 -23.24 26.30
N VAL A 584 -5.87 -22.20 26.10
CA VAL A 584 -6.35 -20.82 26.18
C VAL A 584 -6.92 -20.43 24.83
N GLU A 585 -8.19 -20.11 24.79
CA GLU A 585 -8.83 -19.56 23.58
C GLU A 585 -8.39 -18.10 23.42
N ILE A 586 -7.77 -17.79 22.27
CA ILE A 586 -7.27 -16.46 21.95
C ILE A 586 -8.21 -15.88 20.87
N PRO A 587 -8.93 -14.78 21.16
CA PRO A 587 -9.78 -14.14 20.17
C PRO A 587 -8.93 -13.46 19.07
N GLN A 588 -9.52 -13.30 17.89
CA GLN A 588 -8.86 -12.73 16.73
C GLN A 588 -8.30 -11.32 17.02
N GLU A 589 -9.05 -10.51 17.76
CA GLU A 589 -8.64 -9.15 18.13
C GLU A 589 -7.35 -9.11 18.97
N ALA A 590 -7.00 -10.20 19.65
CA ALA A 590 -5.78 -10.28 20.43
C ALA A 590 -4.51 -10.28 19.55
N PHE A 591 -4.57 -10.83 18.35
CA PHE A 591 -3.44 -10.83 17.41
C PHE A 591 -3.19 -9.43 16.84
N MET A 592 -4.25 -8.65 16.61
CA MET A 592 -4.17 -7.25 16.16
C MET A 592 -3.90 -6.26 17.30
N ALA A 593 -3.94 -6.72 18.56
CA ALA A 593 -3.70 -5.86 19.72
C ALA A 593 -2.30 -5.22 19.71
N ILE A 594 -1.33 -5.89 19.08
CA ILE A 594 0.06 -5.42 18.96
C ILE A 594 0.14 -4.08 18.22
N LEU A 595 -0.70 -3.89 17.18
CA LEU A 595 -0.75 -2.65 16.37
C LEU A 595 -1.29 -1.45 17.14
N LYS A 596 -2.16 -1.70 18.10
CA LYS A 596 -2.89 -0.66 18.81
C LYS A 596 -2.34 -0.41 20.22
N VAL A 597 -1.12 -0.85 20.52
CA VAL A 597 -0.46 -0.58 21.82
C VAL A 597 0.01 0.87 21.80
N GLU A 598 -0.62 1.70 22.61
CA GLU A 598 -0.13 3.04 22.93
C GLU A 598 1.07 2.90 23.88
N ASP A 599 2.21 3.47 23.51
CA ASP A 599 3.42 3.53 24.37
C ASP A 599 3.26 4.57 25.47
#